data_73a0a7562464e14036691f66426f9a4a
#
_entry.id   73a0a7562464e14036691f66426f9a4a
#
_cell.length_a   1.000
_cell.length_b   1.000
_cell.length_c   1.000
_cell.angle_alpha   90.00
_cell.angle_beta   90.00
_cell.angle_gamma   90.00
#
_symmetry.space_group_name_H-M   'P 1'
#
loop_
_entity.id
_entity.type
_entity.pdbx_description
1 polymer ?
#
loop_
_entity_poly.entity_id
_entity_poly.type
_entity_poly.pdbx_seq_one_letter_code
_entity_poly.pdbx_strand_id
1 'polypeptide(L)'
;GVSVTDVNQDNKYEFVVTGFGFSNLALSYQNGKLININKDEIFDDVNRKTIGVAACDIDQDGFEEIYFLNTDTYSGEKKYSDRLIDNSSLGFIDLFEKDINKKNLNLTAGRSVVCVDRNGDGRYGIYVANYGGPTRYYELNTGQILDLAGKLKLNKITGGRAVVAGN
;
A
#
# COMPACT_ATOMS: atom_id res chain seq x y z
N GLY A 1 1.28 -3.65 -10.40
CA GLY A 1 -0.01 -3.70 -9.69
C GLY A 1 -0.93 -2.58 -10.13
N VAL A 2 -2.21 -2.76 -9.86
CA VAL A 2 -3.24 -1.75 -10.06
C VAL A 2 -4.26 -1.83 -8.92
N SER A 3 -4.71 -0.68 -8.45
CA SER A 3 -5.83 -0.53 -7.52
C SER A 3 -6.77 0.57 -8.04
N VAL A 4 -7.96 0.61 -7.50
CA VAL A 4 -8.97 1.61 -7.85
C VAL A 4 -9.36 2.34 -6.58
N THR A 5 -9.26 3.68 -6.59
CA THR A 5 -9.59 4.53 -5.44
C THR A 5 -9.88 5.96 -5.92
N ASP A 6 -10.63 6.73 -5.16
CA ASP A 6 -10.85 8.17 -5.41
C ASP A 6 -9.62 8.97 -4.94
N VAL A 7 -8.65 9.12 -5.84
CA VAL A 7 -7.35 9.76 -5.52
C VAL A 7 -7.49 11.25 -5.28
N ASN A 8 -8.41 11.92 -5.98
CA ASN A 8 -8.57 13.37 -5.98
C ASN A 8 -9.79 13.86 -5.19
N GLN A 9 -10.51 12.95 -4.53
CA GLN A 9 -11.69 13.22 -3.70
C GLN A 9 -12.85 13.91 -4.47
N ASP A 10 -13.04 13.54 -5.75
CA ASP A 10 -14.12 14.05 -6.60
C ASP A 10 -15.33 13.11 -6.70
N ASN A 11 -15.36 12.03 -5.92
CA ASN A 11 -16.33 10.94 -5.91
C ASN A 11 -16.33 10.12 -7.21
N LYS A 12 -15.21 10.09 -7.93
CA LYS A 12 -14.96 9.18 -9.03
C LYS A 12 -13.68 8.41 -8.77
N TYR A 13 -13.63 7.22 -9.31
CA TYR A 13 -12.48 6.35 -9.10
C TYR A 13 -11.42 6.54 -10.18
N GLU A 14 -10.17 6.60 -9.75
CA GLU A 14 -8.98 6.54 -10.57
C GLU A 14 -8.33 5.16 -10.48
N PHE A 15 -7.51 4.85 -11.48
CA PHE A 15 -6.60 3.71 -11.45
C PHE A 15 -5.25 4.15 -10.92
N VAL A 16 -4.85 3.63 -9.79
CA VAL A 16 -3.46 3.76 -9.30
C VAL A 16 -2.66 2.60 -9.86
N VAL A 17 -1.66 2.92 -10.69
CA VAL A 17 -0.83 1.93 -11.41
C VAL A 17 0.60 2.04 -10.95
N THR A 18 1.20 0.92 -10.55
CA THR A 18 2.57 0.89 -10.05
C THR A 18 3.61 0.87 -11.16
N GLY A 19 4.71 1.62 -10.97
CA GLY A 19 5.84 1.70 -11.87
C GLY A 19 7.05 0.91 -11.37
N PHE A 20 7.46 -0.12 -12.10
CA PHE A 20 8.71 -0.82 -11.82
C PHE A 20 9.88 -0.14 -12.54
N GLY A 21 10.57 0.75 -11.82
CA GLY A 21 11.61 1.61 -12.41
C GLY A 21 11.07 2.84 -13.17
N PHE A 22 9.79 3.12 -12.96
CA PHE A 22 9.09 4.31 -13.46
C PHE A 22 8.23 4.88 -12.33
N SER A 23 7.78 6.12 -12.47
CA SER A 23 6.84 6.73 -11.53
C SER A 23 5.53 5.94 -11.48
N ASN A 24 4.93 5.87 -10.32
CA ASN A 24 3.54 5.40 -10.18
C ASN A 24 2.60 6.39 -10.85
N LEU A 25 1.45 5.93 -11.32
CA LEU A 25 0.48 6.75 -12.04
C LEU A 25 -0.86 6.75 -11.30
N ALA A 26 -1.53 7.90 -11.31
CA ALA A 26 -2.95 8.03 -10.98
C ALA A 26 -3.70 8.41 -12.26
N LEU A 27 -4.47 7.47 -12.82
CA LEU A 27 -5.11 7.61 -14.12
C LEU A 27 -6.61 7.82 -13.98
N SER A 28 -7.09 8.99 -14.35
CA SER A 28 -8.51 9.31 -14.43
C SER A 28 -9.04 9.08 -15.84
N TYR A 29 -10.27 8.52 -15.96
CA TYR A 29 -10.92 8.34 -17.24
C TYR A 29 -11.70 9.61 -17.62
N GLN A 30 -11.23 10.32 -18.63
CA GLN A 30 -11.80 11.58 -19.09
C GLN A 30 -11.95 11.59 -20.62
N ASN A 31 -13.17 11.87 -21.11
CA ASN A 31 -13.44 12.01 -22.56
C ASN A 31 -12.93 10.84 -23.42
N GLY A 32 -13.10 9.61 -22.94
CA GLY A 32 -12.70 8.41 -23.68
C GLY A 32 -11.21 8.06 -23.56
N LYS A 33 -10.46 8.72 -22.68
CA LYS A 33 -9.01 8.50 -22.49
C LYS A 33 -8.65 8.40 -21.02
N LEU A 34 -7.58 7.66 -20.74
CA LEU A 34 -6.93 7.68 -19.44
C LEU A 34 -5.89 8.80 -19.42
N ILE A 35 -6.02 9.68 -18.44
CA ILE A 35 -5.14 10.84 -18.24
C ILE A 35 -4.47 10.71 -16.88
N ASN A 36 -3.15 10.82 -16.84
CA ASN A 36 -2.43 10.86 -15.57
C ASN A 36 -2.72 12.22 -14.90
N ILE A 37 -3.40 12.16 -13.76
CA ILE A 37 -3.75 13.33 -12.95
C ILE A 37 -2.77 13.57 -11.80
N ASN A 38 -1.79 12.70 -11.65
CA ASN A 38 -0.80 12.82 -10.59
C ASN A 38 0.01 14.12 -10.77
N LYS A 39 -0.01 14.96 -9.74
CA LYS A 39 0.77 16.21 -9.64
C LYS A 39 1.67 16.20 -8.40
N ASP A 40 1.63 15.14 -7.62
CA ASP A 40 2.33 15.04 -6.35
C ASP A 40 3.58 14.16 -6.49
N GLU A 41 4.71 14.65 -6.00
CA GLU A 41 5.98 13.91 -5.99
C GLU A 41 5.91 12.60 -5.18
N ILE A 42 4.88 12.45 -4.33
CA ILE A 42 4.67 11.24 -3.54
C ILE A 42 4.48 9.98 -4.39
N PHE A 43 4.03 10.14 -5.65
CA PHE A 43 3.91 9.05 -6.61
C PHE A 43 5.20 8.79 -7.40
N ASP A 44 6.22 9.65 -7.27
CA ASP A 44 7.47 9.54 -8.04
C ASP A 44 8.48 8.60 -7.37
N ASP A 45 8.15 7.32 -7.33
CA ASP A 45 8.90 6.27 -6.64
C ASP A 45 9.83 5.45 -7.55
N VAL A 46 10.43 6.05 -8.56
CA VAL A 46 11.25 5.37 -9.58
C VAL A 46 12.30 4.40 -8.98
N ASN A 47 12.96 4.82 -7.92
CA ASN A 47 14.03 4.04 -7.27
C ASN A 47 13.50 2.90 -6.40
N ARG A 48 12.25 2.95 -5.96
CA ARG A 48 11.66 1.96 -5.05
C ARG A 48 11.16 0.71 -5.77
N LYS A 49 10.96 0.78 -7.09
CA LYS A 49 10.49 -0.34 -7.93
C LYS A 49 9.20 -0.93 -7.39
N THR A 50 8.14 -0.16 -7.44
CA THR A 50 6.83 -0.55 -6.93
C THR A 50 6.21 -1.64 -7.80
N ILE A 51 5.77 -2.75 -7.21
CA ILE A 51 5.16 -3.88 -7.93
C ILE A 51 3.72 -4.16 -7.53
N GLY A 52 3.30 -3.70 -6.36
CA GLY A 52 1.96 -3.93 -5.84
C GLY A 52 1.36 -2.65 -5.28
N VAL A 53 0.06 -2.55 -5.34
CA VAL A 53 -0.71 -1.47 -4.72
C VAL A 53 -2.03 -2.04 -4.20
N ALA A 54 -2.47 -1.55 -3.05
CA ALA A 54 -3.80 -1.77 -2.50
C ALA A 54 -4.31 -0.44 -1.93
N ALA A 55 -5.61 -0.21 -2.04
CA ALA A 55 -6.26 0.95 -1.47
C ALA A 55 -7.48 0.53 -0.66
N CYS A 56 -7.62 1.05 0.55
CA CYS A 56 -8.74 0.84 1.44
C CYS A 56 -8.71 1.84 2.58
N ASP A 57 -9.88 2.18 3.09
CA ASP A 57 -10.07 3.05 4.25
C ASP A 57 -9.71 2.27 5.53
N ILE A 58 -8.47 2.43 6.03
CA ILE A 58 -7.96 1.68 7.18
C ILE A 58 -8.12 2.43 8.50
N ASP A 59 -8.38 3.73 8.47
CA ASP A 59 -8.62 4.54 9.66
C ASP A 59 -10.09 4.98 9.83
N GLN A 60 -10.93 4.66 8.85
CA GLN A 60 -12.38 4.93 8.84
C GLN A 60 -12.72 6.42 8.76
N ASP A 61 -11.90 7.20 8.08
CA ASP A 61 -12.16 8.62 7.83
C ASP A 61 -13.00 8.88 6.56
N GLY A 62 -13.24 7.82 5.76
CA GLY A 62 -14.02 7.87 4.53
C GLY A 62 -13.18 8.06 3.28
N PHE A 63 -11.87 8.18 3.40
CA PHE A 63 -10.92 8.20 2.29
C PHE A 63 -10.06 6.94 2.33
N GLU A 64 -9.65 6.44 1.18
CA GLU A 64 -8.86 5.21 1.11
C GLU A 64 -7.37 5.53 1.16
N GLU A 65 -6.63 4.93 2.10
CA GLU A 65 -5.18 4.91 2.11
C GLU A 65 -4.65 4.06 0.99
N ILE A 66 -3.49 4.47 0.43
CA ILE A 66 -2.84 3.79 -0.68
C ILE A 66 -1.52 3.17 -0.19
N TYR A 67 -1.46 1.84 -0.18
CA TYR A 67 -0.24 1.11 0.13
C TYR A 67 0.54 0.78 -1.14
N PHE A 68 1.78 1.29 -1.26
CA PHE A 68 2.72 0.94 -2.32
C PHE A 68 3.71 -0.10 -1.86
N LEU A 69 3.64 -1.27 -2.47
CA LEU A 69 4.53 -2.40 -2.20
C LEU A 69 5.76 -2.32 -3.08
N ASN A 70 6.91 -2.10 -2.46
CA ASN A 70 8.19 -1.90 -3.14
C ASN A 70 9.05 -3.16 -3.14
N THR A 71 9.88 -3.32 -4.18
CA THR A 71 10.83 -4.42 -4.29
C THR A 71 12.03 -4.04 -5.16
N ASP A 72 13.11 -3.60 -4.55
CA ASP A 72 14.35 -3.30 -5.24
C ASP A 72 15.33 -4.50 -5.27
N THR A 73 14.92 -5.62 -4.68
CA THR A 73 15.67 -6.88 -4.66
C THR A 73 14.78 -8.08 -4.97
N TYR A 74 15.38 -9.18 -5.40
CA TYR A 74 14.62 -10.40 -5.72
C TYR A 74 14.07 -11.08 -4.46
N SER A 75 14.80 -11.11 -3.35
CA SER A 75 14.43 -11.83 -2.14
C SER A 75 15.13 -11.25 -0.92
N GLY A 76 14.53 -11.38 0.25
CA GLY A 76 15.12 -10.95 1.51
C GLY A 76 15.08 -9.44 1.71
N GLU A 77 16.11 -8.91 2.31
CA GLU A 77 16.18 -7.49 2.68
C GLU A 77 16.30 -6.57 1.47
N LYS A 78 15.53 -5.50 1.46
CA LYS A 78 15.52 -4.45 0.44
C LYS A 78 15.97 -3.11 1.01
N LYS A 79 16.45 -2.22 0.15
CA LYS A 79 16.94 -0.90 0.52
C LYS A 79 15.81 0.08 0.86
N TYR A 80 14.75 0.08 0.06
CA TYR A 80 13.64 1.02 0.20
C TYR A 80 12.42 0.32 0.81
N SER A 81 11.88 0.90 1.89
CA SER A 81 10.63 0.44 2.51
C SER A 81 9.44 0.60 1.57
N ASP A 82 8.36 -0.08 1.91
CA ASP A 82 7.04 0.23 1.36
C ASP A 82 6.58 1.61 1.82
N ARG A 83 5.50 2.11 1.22
CA ARG A 83 4.86 3.37 1.60
C ARG A 83 3.38 3.13 1.90
N LEU A 84 2.87 3.83 2.88
CA LEU A 84 1.44 3.89 3.20
C LEU A 84 1.01 5.36 3.16
N ILE A 85 0.31 5.71 2.10
CA ILE A 85 -0.09 7.08 1.83
C ILE A 85 -1.48 7.30 2.39
N ASP A 86 -1.58 8.18 3.36
CA ASP A 86 -2.81 8.76 3.86
C ASP A 86 -3.31 9.79 2.83
N ASN A 87 -4.51 9.55 2.30
CA ASN A 87 -5.19 10.43 1.35
C ASN A 87 -6.27 11.24 2.08
N SER A 88 -5.84 12.12 2.95
CA SER A 88 -6.76 12.94 3.74
C SER A 88 -7.07 14.29 3.07
N SER A 89 -8.02 15.02 3.64
CA SER A 89 -8.36 16.39 3.20
C SER A 89 -7.18 17.38 3.28
N LEU A 90 -6.10 17.01 3.97
CA LEU A 90 -4.87 17.80 4.08
C LEU A 90 -3.85 17.48 2.97
N GLY A 91 -4.17 16.55 2.07
CA GLY A 91 -3.29 16.05 1.01
C GLY A 91 -2.64 14.71 1.36
N PHE A 92 -1.70 14.29 0.55
CA PHE A 92 -1.03 13.01 0.70
C PHE A 92 0.09 13.06 1.74
N ILE A 93 0.06 12.12 2.70
CA ILE A 93 1.08 11.98 3.73
C ILE A 93 1.55 10.52 3.77
N ASP A 94 2.85 10.27 3.67
CA ASP A 94 3.38 8.93 3.92
C ASP A 94 3.43 8.65 5.43
N LEU A 95 2.56 7.77 5.89
CA LEU A 95 2.48 7.42 7.31
C LEU A 95 3.74 6.74 7.84
N PHE A 96 4.53 6.08 6.99
CA PHE A 96 5.80 5.48 7.39
C PHE A 96 6.92 6.52 7.62
N GLU A 97 6.78 7.76 7.12
CA GLU A 97 7.72 8.85 7.41
C GLU A 97 7.56 9.40 8.85
N LYS A 98 6.42 9.17 9.50
CA LYS A 98 6.20 9.54 10.90
C LYS A 98 7.10 8.70 11.81
N ASP A 99 7.85 9.31 12.72
CA ASP A 99 8.82 8.61 13.61
C ASP A 99 8.22 7.46 14.39
N ILE A 100 6.97 7.60 14.84
CA ILE A 100 6.24 6.56 15.57
C ILE A 100 6.06 5.27 14.76
N ASN A 101 6.08 5.37 13.43
CA ASN A 101 5.81 4.26 12.51
C ASN A 101 7.08 3.61 11.94
N LYS A 102 8.23 4.27 12.04
CA LYS A 102 9.50 3.78 11.46
C LYS A 102 9.91 2.39 11.93
N LYS A 103 9.51 1.98 13.14
CA LYS A 103 9.77 0.62 13.67
C LYS A 103 9.01 -0.49 12.94
N ASN A 104 7.97 -0.15 12.18
CA ASN A 104 7.10 -1.08 11.47
C ASN A 104 7.32 -1.09 9.94
N LEU A 105 8.40 -0.47 9.46
CA LEU A 105 8.76 -0.48 8.05
C LEU A 105 8.86 -1.91 7.51
N ASN A 106 8.32 -2.15 6.32
CA ASN A 106 8.59 -3.39 5.59
C ASN A 106 9.86 -3.24 4.74
N LEU A 107 10.94 -3.81 5.24
CA LEU A 107 12.23 -3.87 4.54
C LEU A 107 12.50 -5.24 3.93
N THR A 108 11.43 -6.01 3.64
CA THR A 108 11.54 -7.29 2.93
C THR A 108 10.97 -7.16 1.52
N ALA A 109 11.59 -7.84 0.58
CA ALA A 109 11.13 -7.88 -0.83
C ALA A 109 9.66 -8.28 -0.92
N GLY A 110 8.80 -7.36 -1.29
CA GLY A 110 7.37 -7.59 -1.45
C GLY A 110 7.02 -8.34 -2.74
N ARG A 111 5.88 -9.02 -2.76
CA ARG A 111 5.36 -9.72 -3.95
C ARG A 111 3.90 -9.43 -4.22
N SER A 112 3.09 -9.34 -3.18
CA SER A 112 1.67 -9.06 -3.32
C SER A 112 1.13 -8.40 -2.07
N VAL A 113 0.14 -7.56 -2.22
CA VAL A 113 -0.51 -6.83 -1.14
C VAL A 113 -2.02 -6.86 -1.36
N VAL A 114 -2.78 -6.91 -0.28
CA VAL A 114 -4.24 -6.88 -0.32
C VAL A 114 -4.79 -6.24 0.95
N CYS A 115 -5.92 -5.54 0.80
CA CYS A 115 -6.74 -5.13 1.92
C CYS A 115 -7.65 -6.28 2.35
N VAL A 116 -7.82 -6.45 3.65
CA VAL A 116 -8.70 -7.49 4.21
C VAL A 116 -9.29 -7.04 5.54
N ASP A 117 -10.60 -7.15 5.66
CA ASP A 117 -11.29 -7.10 6.94
C ASP A 117 -11.27 -8.52 7.53
N ARG A 118 -10.33 -8.75 8.47
CA ARG A 118 -10.04 -10.09 8.99
C ARG A 118 -11.08 -10.67 9.94
N ASN A 119 -11.98 -9.85 10.44
CA ASN A 119 -12.94 -10.22 11.48
C ASN A 119 -14.38 -9.75 11.18
N GLY A 120 -14.60 -9.12 10.05
CA GLY A 120 -15.93 -8.67 9.63
C GLY A 120 -16.45 -7.46 10.42
N ASP A 121 -15.56 -6.65 11.00
CA ASP A 121 -15.97 -5.48 11.78
C ASP A 121 -16.02 -4.17 10.99
N GLY A 122 -15.76 -4.24 9.68
CA GLY A 122 -15.73 -3.11 8.77
C GLY A 122 -14.38 -2.37 8.75
N ARG A 123 -13.40 -2.82 9.53
CA ARG A 123 -12.05 -2.23 9.52
C ARG A 123 -11.12 -3.04 8.67
N TYR A 124 -10.58 -2.39 7.68
CA TYR A 124 -9.57 -3.00 6.83
C TYR A 124 -8.20 -2.98 7.48
N GLY A 125 -7.43 -4.03 7.19
CA GLY A 125 -5.99 -4.06 7.39
C GLY A 125 -5.30 -4.41 6.08
N ILE A 126 -3.99 -4.28 6.04
CA ILE A 126 -3.17 -4.52 4.86
C ILE A 126 -2.30 -5.75 5.09
N TYR A 127 -2.56 -6.82 4.34
CA TYR A 127 -1.72 -8.01 4.33
C TYR A 127 -0.69 -7.93 3.22
N VAL A 128 0.59 -8.13 3.60
CA VAL A 128 1.73 -8.07 2.68
C VAL A 128 2.41 -9.42 2.59
N ALA A 129 2.39 -10.01 1.41
CA ALA A 129 3.14 -11.23 1.10
C ALA A 129 4.57 -10.87 0.68
N ASN A 130 5.53 -11.23 1.51
CA ASN A 130 6.96 -11.04 1.27
C ASN A 130 7.62 -12.32 0.73
N TYR A 131 8.78 -12.16 0.10
CA TYR A 131 9.61 -13.25 -0.40
C TYR A 131 10.98 -13.24 0.28
N GLY A 132 11.29 -14.35 0.97
CA GLY A 132 12.55 -14.48 1.71
C GLY A 132 12.59 -13.73 3.04
N GLY A 133 11.42 -13.39 3.60
CA GLY A 133 11.25 -12.81 4.91
C GLY A 133 9.80 -12.92 5.39
N PRO A 134 9.50 -12.45 6.61
CA PRO A 134 8.18 -12.61 7.20
C PRO A 134 7.13 -11.78 6.46
N THR A 135 5.92 -12.33 6.35
CA THR A 135 4.74 -11.58 5.94
C THR A 135 4.40 -10.50 6.97
N ARG A 136 3.68 -9.46 6.55
CA ARG A 136 3.20 -8.39 7.42
C ARG A 136 1.68 -8.30 7.39
N TYR A 137 1.12 -7.81 8.49
CA TYR A 137 -0.28 -7.44 8.56
C TYR A 137 -0.42 -6.14 9.34
N TYR A 138 -0.80 -5.09 8.65
CA TYR A 138 -0.89 -3.75 9.21
C TYR A 138 -2.32 -3.34 9.49
N GLU A 139 -2.56 -2.79 10.66
CA GLU A 139 -3.75 -2.01 11.00
C GLU A 139 -3.33 -0.61 11.44
N LEU A 140 -4.22 0.36 11.31
CA LEU A 140 -3.98 1.72 11.75
C LEU A 140 -4.80 2.01 13.01
N ASN A 141 -4.16 2.62 14.00
CA ASN A 141 -4.81 3.06 15.22
C ASN A 141 -4.35 4.46 15.57
N THR A 142 -5.22 5.44 15.41
CA THR A 142 -4.96 6.85 15.74
C THR A 142 -3.64 7.35 15.11
N GLY A 143 -3.44 7.06 13.81
CA GLY A 143 -2.24 7.46 13.06
C GLY A 143 -0.98 6.61 13.33
N GLN A 144 -1.07 5.60 14.21
CA GLN A 144 0.00 4.64 14.46
C GLN A 144 -0.24 3.35 13.67
N ILE A 145 0.72 2.98 12.84
CA ILE A 145 0.74 1.69 12.14
C ILE A 145 1.15 0.60 13.13
N LEU A 146 0.34 -0.46 13.21
CA LEU A 146 0.58 -1.64 14.03
C LEU A 146 0.84 -2.85 13.13
N ASP A 147 2.01 -3.47 13.22
CA ASP A 147 2.24 -4.79 12.61
C ASP A 147 1.73 -5.89 13.54
N LEU A 148 0.59 -6.45 13.19
CA LEU A 148 -0.06 -7.51 13.96
C LEU A 148 0.27 -8.92 13.48
N ALA A 149 1.12 -9.08 12.44
CA ALA A 149 1.41 -10.39 11.87
C ALA A 149 1.94 -11.39 12.92
N GLY A 150 2.81 -10.95 13.84
CA GLY A 150 3.31 -11.76 14.92
C GLY A 150 2.22 -12.20 15.89
N LYS A 151 1.38 -11.28 16.32
CA LYS A 151 0.25 -11.55 17.24
C LYS A 151 -0.76 -12.52 16.64
N LEU A 152 -1.01 -12.40 15.34
CA LEU A 152 -1.94 -13.23 14.59
C LEU A 152 -1.31 -14.54 14.09
N LYS A 153 -0.03 -14.80 14.37
CA LYS A 153 0.74 -15.95 13.89
C LYS A 153 0.83 -16.05 12.37
N LEU A 154 0.76 -14.91 11.71
CA LEU A 154 0.86 -14.76 10.25
C LEU A 154 2.29 -14.46 9.77
N ASN A 155 3.21 -14.09 10.68
CA ASN A 155 4.59 -13.68 10.39
C ASN A 155 5.48 -14.84 9.90
N LYS A 156 5.00 -15.59 8.91
CA LYS A 156 5.71 -16.72 8.34
C LYS A 156 6.70 -16.27 7.28
N ILE A 157 7.88 -16.91 7.25
CA ILE A 157 8.80 -16.75 6.13
C ILE A 157 8.32 -17.69 5.03
N THR A 158 7.86 -17.10 3.94
CA THR A 158 7.26 -17.84 2.83
C THR A 158 7.87 -17.41 1.49
N GLY A 159 7.64 -18.22 0.47
CA GLY A 159 7.87 -17.85 -0.92
C GLY A 159 6.59 -17.26 -1.55
N GLY A 160 5.83 -16.47 -0.77
CA GLY A 160 4.57 -15.89 -1.23
C GLY A 160 4.75 -15.09 -2.52
N ARG A 161 3.88 -15.33 -3.53
CA ARG A 161 3.93 -14.63 -4.81
C ARG A 161 2.66 -13.89 -5.13
N ALA A 162 1.54 -14.36 -4.59
CA ALA A 162 0.24 -13.74 -4.77
C ALA A 162 -0.59 -13.90 -3.50
N VAL A 163 -1.43 -12.92 -3.24
CA VAL A 163 -2.46 -12.95 -2.21
C VAL A 163 -3.76 -12.41 -2.80
N VAL A 164 -4.86 -13.02 -2.44
CA VAL A 164 -6.21 -12.60 -2.84
C VAL A 164 -7.09 -12.67 -1.61
N ALA A 165 -7.86 -11.61 -1.37
CA ALA A 165 -8.95 -11.64 -0.40
C ALA A 165 -10.26 -12.06 -1.12
N GLY A 166 -11.10 -12.80 -0.43
CA GLY A 166 -12.42 -13.20 -0.91
C GLY A 166 -13.39 -13.33 0.26
N ASN A 167 -14.67 -13.18 -0.01
CA ASN A 167 -15.75 -13.42 0.94
C ASN A 167 -16.12 -14.90 0.97
#